data_38f754ed888907debdd3c48f60b4aba7
#
_entry.id   38f754ed888907debdd3c48f60b4aba7
#
_cell.length_a   1.000
_cell.length_b   1.000
_cell.length_c   1.000
_cell.angle_alpha   90.00
_cell.angle_beta   90.00
_cell.angle_gamma   90.00
#
_symmetry.space_group_name_H-M   'P 1'
#
loop_
_entity.id
_entity.type
_entity.pdbx_description
1 polymer ?
#
loop_
_entity_poly.entity_id
_entity_poly.type
_entity_poly.pdbx_seq_one_letter_code
_entity_poly.pdbx_strand_id
1 'polypeptide(L)' 'MMLMNEPVDILVFKTNIQLNEDIEKIVLTLNEDIRIKRWTVDREDCDKVLRVEASHMNPADVIELIKKAGYACEELSN' A
#
# COMPACT_ATOMS: atom_id res chain seq x y z
N MET A 1 10.40 -4.61 -29.16
CA MET A 1 10.62 -4.08 -28.25
C MET A 1 10.72 -4.92 -27.21
N MET A 2 11.22 -4.75 -26.38
CA MET A 2 11.31 -5.47 -25.46
C MET A 2 10.68 -5.00 -24.37
N LEU A 3 9.97 -5.69 -23.79
CA LEU A 3 9.39 -5.27 -22.67
C LEU A 3 10.28 -5.46 -21.54
N MET A 4 10.43 -4.42 -20.81
CA MET A 4 11.20 -4.49 -19.67
C MET A 4 10.29 -4.65 -18.53
N ASN A 5 10.40 -5.73 -17.80
CA ASN A 5 9.67 -5.89 -16.58
C ASN A 5 10.51 -5.31 -15.49
N GLU A 6 10.06 -4.21 -14.94
CA GLU A 6 10.74 -3.66 -13.79
C GLU A 6 10.53 -4.59 -12.61
N PRO A 7 11.55 -4.82 -11.81
CA PRO A 7 11.34 -5.60 -10.59
C PRO A 7 10.36 -4.87 -9.70
N VAL A 8 9.42 -5.58 -9.13
CA VAL A 8 8.52 -5.01 -8.14
C VAL A 8 8.75 -5.71 -6.83
N ASP A 9 8.69 -4.93 -5.77
CA ASP A 9 8.73 -5.46 -4.42
C ASP A 9 7.32 -5.55 -3.90
N ILE A 10 7.04 -6.58 -3.13
CA ILE A 10 5.75 -6.72 -2.50
C ILE A 10 5.92 -6.32 -1.05
N LEU A 11 5.24 -5.25 -0.66
CA LEU A 11 5.33 -4.69 0.67
C LEU A 11 4.00 -4.92 1.38
N VAL A 12 4.05 -5.42 2.61
CA VAL A 12 2.85 -5.83 3.34
C VAL A 12 2.79 -5.11 4.67
N PHE A 13 1.60 -4.57 4.99
CA PHE A 13 1.43 -3.73 6.17
C PHE A 13 0.18 -4.08 6.95
N LYS A 14 0.28 -3.90 8.26
CA LYS A 14 -0.89 -3.92 9.13
C LYS A 14 -1.44 -2.50 9.18
N THR A 15 -2.75 -2.36 9.04
CA THR A 15 -3.39 -1.05 9.04
C THR A 15 -4.67 -1.08 9.88
N ASN A 16 -5.36 0.07 9.94
CA ASN A 16 -6.69 0.15 10.53
C ASN A 16 -7.74 0.55 9.50
N ILE A 17 -7.49 0.25 8.23
CA ILE A 17 -8.42 0.57 7.14
C ILE A 17 -9.57 -0.42 7.17
N GLN A 18 -10.79 0.04 7.41
CA GLN A 18 -11.94 -0.83 7.56
C GLN A 18 -13.11 -0.50 6.66
N LEU A 19 -13.43 0.77 6.50
CA LEU A 19 -14.65 1.20 5.85
C LEU A 19 -14.44 1.50 4.37
N ASN A 20 -15.51 1.48 3.60
CA ASN A 20 -15.42 1.86 2.19
C ASN A 20 -14.89 3.27 2.04
N GLU A 21 -15.30 4.19 2.91
CA GLU A 21 -14.79 5.56 2.83
C GLU A 21 -13.31 5.63 3.14
N ASP A 22 -12.77 4.70 3.94
CA ASP A 22 -11.33 4.65 4.18
C ASP A 22 -10.60 4.27 2.89
N ILE A 23 -11.15 3.28 2.18
CA ILE A 23 -10.59 2.87 0.90
C ILE A 23 -10.60 4.05 -0.07
N GLU A 24 -11.71 4.81 -0.13
CA GLU A 24 -11.80 5.95 -1.03
C GLU A 24 -10.72 6.98 -0.75
N LYS A 25 -10.39 7.18 0.52
CA LYS A 25 -9.35 8.15 0.88
C LYS A 25 -7.97 7.68 0.46
N ILE A 26 -7.67 6.41 0.66
CA ILE A 26 -6.33 5.93 0.32
C ILE A 26 -6.17 5.72 -1.19
N VAL A 27 -7.26 5.51 -1.92
CA VAL A 27 -7.20 5.40 -3.39
C VAL A 27 -6.49 6.61 -3.98
N LEU A 28 -6.90 7.81 -3.55
CA LEU A 28 -6.31 9.02 -4.10
C LEU A 28 -4.82 9.09 -3.76
N THR A 29 -4.47 8.76 -2.53
CA THR A 29 -3.09 8.83 -2.08
C THR A 29 -2.20 7.83 -2.80
N LEU A 30 -2.65 6.58 -2.90
CA LEU A 30 -1.82 5.53 -3.46
C LEU A 30 -1.75 5.60 -4.98
N ASN A 31 -2.86 5.96 -5.62
CA ASN A 31 -2.86 6.01 -7.08
C ASN A 31 -2.10 7.19 -7.66
N GLU A 32 -1.80 8.19 -6.84
CA GLU A 32 -1.00 9.31 -7.31
C GLU A 32 0.49 8.99 -7.35
N ASP A 33 0.93 7.94 -6.68
CA ASP A 33 2.35 7.63 -6.63
C ASP A 33 2.69 6.66 -7.76
N ILE A 34 3.49 7.13 -8.73
CA ILE A 34 3.81 6.33 -9.91
C ILE A 34 4.66 5.10 -9.58
N ARG A 35 5.25 5.06 -8.40
CA ARG A 35 6.03 3.90 -7.99
C ARG A 35 5.15 2.72 -7.63
N ILE A 36 3.88 2.98 -7.26
CA ILE A 36 2.95 1.93 -6.88
C ILE A 36 2.27 1.39 -8.12
N LYS A 37 2.45 0.10 -8.37
CA LYS A 37 1.89 -0.54 -9.56
C LYS A 37 0.54 -1.19 -9.27
N ARG A 38 0.35 -1.64 -8.04
CA ARG A 38 -0.87 -2.33 -7.66
C ARG A 38 -0.95 -2.37 -6.14
N TRP A 39 -2.16 -2.37 -5.60
CA TRP A 39 -2.35 -2.52 -4.16
C TRP A 39 -3.72 -3.12 -3.87
N THR A 40 -3.81 -3.81 -2.74
CA THR A 40 -5.07 -4.37 -2.27
C THR A 40 -5.11 -4.25 -0.75
N VAL A 41 -6.33 -4.24 -0.19
CA VAL A 41 -6.50 -4.27 1.26
C VAL A 41 -7.42 -5.43 1.60
N ASP A 42 -6.96 -6.30 2.48
CA ASP A 42 -7.79 -7.40 2.98
C ASP A 42 -8.44 -6.95 4.28
N ARG A 43 -9.68 -6.49 4.19
CA ARG A 43 -10.38 -5.94 5.34
C ARG A 43 -10.96 -7.01 6.24
N GLU A 44 -10.99 -8.25 5.79
CA GLU A 44 -11.47 -9.34 6.60
C GLU A 44 -10.41 -9.88 7.54
N ASP A 45 -9.16 -9.62 7.23
CA ASP A 45 -8.07 -10.01 8.10
C ASP A 45 -8.08 -9.10 9.33
N CYS A 46 -7.78 -9.66 10.50
CA CYS A 46 -7.78 -8.87 11.73
C CYS A 46 -6.77 -7.73 11.70
N ASP A 47 -5.71 -7.87 10.89
CA ASP A 47 -4.68 -6.84 10.76
C ASP A 47 -4.99 -5.86 9.63
N LYS A 48 -6.11 -5.99 8.95
CA LYS A 48 -6.50 -5.12 7.83
C LYS A 48 -5.32 -4.92 6.90
N VAL A 49 -4.84 -6.00 6.33
CA VAL A 49 -3.57 -6.06 5.61
C VAL A 49 -3.60 -5.28 4.32
N LEU A 50 -2.67 -4.35 4.16
CA LEU A 50 -2.45 -3.63 2.92
C LEU A 50 -1.25 -4.27 2.22
N ARG A 51 -1.45 -4.68 0.98
CA ARG A 51 -0.38 -5.23 0.16
C ARG A 51 -0.13 -4.28 -1.00
N VAL A 52 1.11 -3.87 -1.17
CA VAL A 52 1.51 -2.92 -2.20
C VAL A 52 2.58 -3.54 -3.07
N GLU A 53 2.39 -3.49 -4.38
CA GLU A 53 3.42 -3.89 -5.34
C GLU A 53 4.00 -2.62 -5.93
N ALA A 54 5.27 -2.38 -5.68
CA ALA A 54 5.88 -1.11 -6.05
C ALA A 54 7.29 -1.30 -6.55
N SER A 55 7.77 -0.33 -7.33
CA SER A 55 9.15 -0.28 -7.81
C SER A 55 9.86 0.88 -7.15
N HIS A 56 11.09 0.65 -6.70
CA HIS A 56 11.93 1.73 -6.16
C HIS A 56 11.30 2.43 -4.95
N MET A 57 10.62 1.66 -4.12
CA MET A 57 9.91 2.19 -2.98
C MET A 57 10.19 1.31 -1.77
N ASN A 58 10.45 1.90 -0.64
CA ASN A 58 10.71 1.10 0.56
C ASN A 58 9.52 1.19 1.52
N PRO A 59 9.47 0.33 2.54
CA PRO A 59 8.31 0.33 3.44
C PRO A 59 8.04 1.66 4.12
N ALA A 60 9.10 2.41 4.46
CA ALA A 60 8.91 3.70 5.12
C ALA A 60 8.13 4.67 4.25
N ASP A 61 8.30 4.58 2.93
CA ASP A 61 7.58 5.46 2.00
C ASP A 61 6.09 5.19 2.05
N VAL A 62 5.69 3.92 2.08
CA VAL A 62 4.28 3.55 2.12
C VAL A 62 3.67 3.95 3.46
N ILE A 63 4.39 3.70 4.54
CA ILE A 63 3.92 4.05 5.88
C ILE A 63 3.63 5.54 5.95
N GLU A 64 4.51 6.36 5.37
CA GLU A 64 4.33 7.79 5.39
C GLU A 64 3.08 8.21 4.62
N LEU A 65 2.87 7.61 3.44
CA LEU A 65 1.69 7.93 2.64
C LEU A 65 0.39 7.60 3.39
N ILE A 66 0.35 6.43 4.02
CA ILE A 66 -0.86 6.00 4.71
C ILE A 66 -1.10 6.85 5.96
N LYS A 67 -0.05 7.20 6.68
CA LYS A 67 -0.19 8.06 7.85
C LYS A 67 -0.68 9.44 7.47
N LYS A 68 -0.21 9.97 6.34
CA LYS A 68 -0.69 11.27 5.86
C LYS A 68 -2.17 11.23 5.52
N ALA A 69 -2.65 10.08 5.07
CA ALA A 69 -4.08 9.92 4.79
C ALA A 69 -4.91 9.77 6.05
N GLY A 70 -4.26 9.63 7.22
CA GLY A 70 -4.97 9.58 8.49
C GLY A 70 -5.13 8.19 9.06
N TYR A 71 -4.36 7.21 8.61
CA TYR A 71 -4.50 5.84 9.06
C TYR A 71 -3.23 5.29 9.67
N ALA A 72 -3.37 4.28 10.51
CA ALA A 72 -2.23 3.58 11.08
C ALA A 72 -1.64 2.65 10.02
N CYS A 73 -0.33 2.51 10.03
CA CYS A 73 0.34 1.64 9.08
C CYS A 73 1.64 1.16 9.68
N GLU A 74 1.85 -0.15 9.65
CA GLU A 74 3.02 -0.75 10.26
C GLU A 74 3.45 -1.90 9.38
N GLU A 75 4.73 -2.01 9.10
CA GLU A 75 5.20 -3.11 8.24
C GLU A 75 5.00 -4.45 8.94
N LEU A 76 4.46 -5.42 8.19
CA LEU A 76 4.37 -6.79 8.68
C LEU A 76 5.60 -7.53 8.21
N SER A 77 6.35 -8.05 9.16
CA SER A 77 7.49 -8.86 8.79
C SER A 77 7.11 -10.33 8.92
N ASN A 78 7.66 -11.11 8.04
CA ASN A 78 7.42 -12.55 8.04
C ASN A 78 8.48 -13.28 8.81
#